data_ef38ec88eaf5601a55574bd8e1061f4f
#
_entry.id   ef38ec88eaf5601a55574bd8e1061f4f
#
_cell.length_a   1.000
_cell.length_b   1.000
_cell.length_c   1.000
_cell.angle_alpha   90.00
_cell.angle_beta   90.00
_cell.angle_gamma   90.00
#
_symmetry.space_group_name_H-M   'P 1'
#
loop_
_entity.id
_entity.type
_entity.pdbx_description
1 polymer ?
#
loop_
_entity_poly.entity_id
_entity_poly.type
_entity_poly.pdbx_seq_one_letter_code
_entity_poly.pdbx_strand_id
1 'polypeptide(L)'
;AQEPKWFTTAPAKALPKALDKVGLSVADVDFFEFNEAFSVVGLANAKILGLDNDKINVNGGAVSLGHPLGCSGARIIVTLINVLAQNNAKIGAAAICNGGGGASAIVIERA
;
A
#
# COMPACT_ATOMS: atom_id res chain seq x y z
N ALA A 1 10.32 -5.31 10.89
CA ALA A 1 10.15 -6.67 10.36
C ALA A 1 9.42 -7.55 11.37
N GLN A 2 8.83 -8.59 10.90
CA GLN A 2 8.20 -9.67 11.66
C GLN A 2 8.74 -11.02 11.19
N GLU A 3 8.29 -12.13 11.78
CA GLU A 3 8.70 -13.46 11.31
C GLU A 3 8.40 -13.63 9.81
N PRO A 4 9.34 -14.20 9.01
CA PRO A 4 9.18 -14.33 7.56
C PRO A 4 7.89 -15.02 7.11
N LYS A 5 7.38 -15.98 7.89
CA LYS A 5 6.09 -16.65 7.60
C LYS A 5 4.89 -15.70 7.55
N TRP A 6 5.00 -14.50 8.15
CA TRP A 6 3.95 -13.48 8.18
C TRP A 6 4.24 -12.28 7.24
N PHE A 7 5.18 -12.44 6.31
CA PHE A 7 5.61 -11.32 5.44
C PHE A 7 4.47 -10.63 4.71
N THR A 8 3.42 -11.35 4.34
CA THR A 8 2.26 -10.81 3.63
C THR A 8 1.48 -9.76 4.41
N THR A 9 1.56 -9.77 5.74
CA THR A 9 0.89 -8.82 6.64
C THR A 9 1.82 -7.71 7.15
N ALA A 10 3.08 -7.72 6.76
CA ALA A 10 4.05 -6.71 7.16
C ALA A 10 3.68 -5.27 6.73
N PRO A 11 3.02 -5.03 5.57
CA PRO A 11 2.52 -3.71 5.20
C PRO A 11 1.61 -3.07 6.25
N ALA A 12 0.72 -3.85 6.89
CA ALA A 12 -0.16 -3.37 7.96
C ALA A 12 0.59 -2.87 9.20
N LYS A 13 1.87 -3.23 9.35
CA LYS A 13 2.74 -2.70 10.42
C LYS A 13 3.62 -1.54 9.95
N ALA A 14 3.97 -1.50 8.68
CA ALA A 14 4.81 -0.44 8.12
C ALA A 14 4.02 0.84 7.84
N LEU A 15 2.80 0.68 7.31
CA LEU A 15 1.97 1.81 6.89
C LEU A 15 1.61 2.76 8.05
N PRO A 16 1.10 2.29 9.20
CA PRO A 16 0.84 3.18 10.34
C PRO A 16 2.07 3.95 10.78
N LYS A 17 3.25 3.32 10.79
CA LYS A 17 4.51 3.99 11.15
C LYS A 17 4.90 5.10 10.16
N ALA A 18 4.55 4.96 8.89
CA ALA A 18 4.78 6.01 7.90
C ALA A 18 3.81 7.17 8.10
N LEU A 19 2.55 6.88 8.41
CA LEU A 19 1.52 7.88 8.72
C LEU A 19 1.84 8.66 10.00
N ASP A 20 2.23 7.97 11.06
CA ASP A 20 2.63 8.58 12.35
C ASP A 20 3.73 9.65 12.17
N LYS A 21 4.68 9.41 11.26
CA LYS A 21 5.78 10.36 10.99
C LYS A 21 5.32 11.70 10.42
N VAL A 22 4.16 11.72 9.80
CA VAL A 22 3.56 12.92 9.19
C VAL A 22 2.31 13.39 9.93
N GLY A 23 2.03 12.80 11.10
CA GLY A 23 0.92 13.18 11.96
C GLY A 23 -0.46 12.81 11.40
N LEU A 24 -0.51 11.78 10.53
CA LEU A 24 -1.74 11.28 9.93
C LEU A 24 -2.12 9.91 10.50
N SER A 25 -3.38 9.59 10.39
CA SER A 25 -3.97 8.27 10.66
C SER A 25 -4.41 7.58 9.37
N VAL A 26 -4.77 6.31 9.47
CA VAL A 26 -5.33 5.54 8.35
C VAL A 26 -6.61 6.18 7.80
N ALA A 27 -7.41 6.82 8.67
CA ALA A 27 -8.66 7.48 8.28
C ALA A 27 -8.45 8.74 7.41
N ASP A 28 -7.27 9.35 7.46
CA ASP A 28 -6.94 10.55 6.69
C ASP A 28 -6.49 10.24 5.26
N VAL A 29 -6.33 8.96 4.91
CA VAL A 29 -5.86 8.53 3.60
C VAL A 29 -7.03 8.29 2.67
N ASP A 30 -6.97 8.91 1.48
CA ASP A 30 -8.00 8.78 0.47
C ASP A 30 -7.91 7.45 -0.29
N PHE A 31 -6.68 7.07 -0.72
CA PHE A 31 -6.44 5.84 -1.49
C PHE A 31 -5.15 5.13 -1.08
N PHE A 32 -5.16 3.81 -1.25
CA PHE A 32 -4.05 2.94 -0.89
C PHE A 32 -3.57 2.11 -2.10
N GLU A 33 -2.28 1.90 -2.17
CA GLU A 33 -1.64 0.92 -3.06
C GLU A 33 -0.86 -0.10 -2.21
N PHE A 34 -1.37 -1.33 -2.13
CA PHE A 34 -0.62 -2.46 -1.59
C PHE A 34 -0.09 -3.30 -2.74
N ASN A 35 1.23 -3.53 -2.78
CA ASN A 35 1.76 -4.39 -3.81
C ASN A 35 1.29 -5.83 -3.59
N GLU A 36 0.59 -6.37 -4.57
CA GLU A 36 0.02 -7.72 -4.54
C GLU A 36 1.07 -8.76 -4.99
N ALA A 37 2.11 -8.99 -4.16
CA ALA A 37 3.01 -10.12 -4.39
C ALA A 37 2.22 -11.45 -4.46
N PHE A 38 1.12 -11.50 -3.72
CA PHE A 38 0.02 -12.47 -3.79
C PHE A 38 -1.29 -11.71 -3.55
N SER A 39 -2.41 -12.19 -4.09
CA SER A 39 -3.72 -11.56 -3.90
C SER A 39 -4.10 -11.39 -2.43
N VAL A 40 -3.69 -12.33 -1.57
CA VAL A 40 -3.92 -12.28 -0.13
C VAL A 40 -3.28 -11.06 0.56
N VAL A 41 -2.24 -10.47 -0.01
CA VAL A 41 -1.58 -9.29 0.58
C VAL A 41 -2.56 -8.13 0.69
N GLY A 42 -3.25 -7.78 -0.39
CA GLY A 42 -4.28 -6.74 -0.36
C GLY A 42 -5.37 -7.03 0.66
N LEU A 43 -5.97 -8.21 0.58
CA LEU A 43 -7.09 -8.63 1.43
C LEU A 43 -6.73 -8.68 2.93
N ALA A 44 -5.57 -9.26 3.26
CA ALA A 44 -5.14 -9.39 4.66
C ALA A 44 -4.82 -8.03 5.29
N ASN A 45 -4.12 -7.14 4.56
CA ASN A 45 -3.78 -5.83 5.08
C ASN A 45 -5.03 -4.92 5.18
N ALA A 46 -5.96 -5.00 4.22
CA ALA A 46 -7.25 -4.33 4.32
C ALA A 46 -8.00 -4.72 5.58
N LYS A 47 -8.11 -6.03 5.83
CA LYS A 47 -8.78 -6.56 7.03
C LYS A 47 -8.12 -6.12 8.33
N ILE A 48 -6.79 -6.16 8.41
CA ILE A 48 -6.05 -5.79 9.63
C ILE A 48 -6.18 -4.29 9.92
N LEU A 49 -6.15 -3.45 8.89
CA LEU A 49 -6.23 -2.00 9.02
C LEU A 49 -7.66 -1.45 9.02
N GLY A 50 -8.68 -2.30 8.82
CA GLY A 50 -10.08 -1.89 8.75
C GLY A 50 -10.40 -1.03 7.54
N LEU A 51 -9.73 -1.27 6.40
CA LEU A 51 -9.87 -0.48 5.18
C LEU A 51 -11.03 -0.97 4.32
N ASP A 52 -11.65 -0.03 3.63
CA ASP A 52 -12.59 -0.31 2.54
C ASP A 52 -11.82 -0.77 1.29
N ASN A 53 -12.23 -1.88 0.72
CA ASN A 53 -11.63 -2.41 -0.50
C ASN A 53 -11.77 -1.48 -1.70
N ASP A 54 -12.80 -0.63 -1.72
CA ASP A 54 -13.03 0.35 -2.79
C ASP A 54 -11.98 1.48 -2.81
N LYS A 55 -11.12 1.55 -1.80
CA LYS A 55 -10.01 2.50 -1.71
C LYS A 55 -8.64 1.87 -2.01
N ILE A 56 -8.59 0.57 -2.29
CA ILE A 56 -7.33 -0.16 -2.43
C ILE A 56 -7.14 -0.61 -3.88
N ASN A 57 -5.97 -0.31 -4.46
CA ASN A 57 -5.58 -0.78 -5.81
C ASN A 57 -6.67 -0.55 -6.85
N VAL A 58 -7.31 0.61 -6.82
CA VAL A 58 -8.53 0.92 -7.59
C VAL A 58 -8.32 0.86 -9.11
N ASN A 59 -7.10 1.02 -9.58
CA ASN A 59 -6.72 0.84 -10.99
C ASN A 59 -6.13 -0.55 -11.29
N GLY A 60 -6.33 -1.51 -10.39
CA GLY A 60 -5.72 -2.84 -10.45
C GLY A 60 -4.34 -2.85 -9.77
N GLY A 61 -3.90 -4.03 -9.39
CA GLY A 61 -2.64 -4.28 -8.72
C GLY A 61 -1.78 -5.31 -9.44
N ALA A 62 -0.77 -5.86 -8.77
CA ALA A 62 0.18 -6.78 -9.37
C ALA A 62 -0.44 -8.09 -9.86
N VAL A 63 -1.60 -8.50 -9.33
CA VAL A 63 -2.33 -9.68 -9.83
C VAL A 63 -2.75 -9.48 -11.28
N SER A 64 -3.13 -8.28 -11.68
CA SER A 64 -3.51 -7.95 -13.06
C SER A 64 -2.36 -7.40 -13.90
N LEU A 65 -1.43 -6.66 -13.29
CA LEU A 65 -0.38 -5.90 -13.98
C LEU A 65 0.99 -6.61 -13.97
N GLY A 66 1.19 -7.57 -13.08
CA GLY A 66 2.47 -8.24 -12.85
C GLY A 66 3.27 -7.63 -11.69
N HIS A 67 4.26 -8.40 -11.23
CA HIS A 67 5.14 -8.02 -10.12
C HIS A 67 6.62 -8.04 -10.55
N PRO A 68 7.08 -7.02 -11.27
CA PRO A 68 8.50 -6.87 -11.58
C PRO A 68 9.26 -6.45 -10.31
N LEU A 69 9.90 -7.40 -9.63
CA LEU A 69 10.47 -7.26 -8.29
C LEU A 69 11.29 -5.97 -8.10
N GLY A 70 12.19 -5.67 -9.04
CA GLY A 70 13.02 -4.47 -8.96
C GLY A 70 12.30 -3.15 -9.27
N CYS A 71 11.06 -3.20 -9.76
CA CYS A 71 10.29 -2.04 -10.19
C CYS A 71 9.00 -1.83 -9.38
N SER A 72 8.49 -2.85 -8.70
CA SER A 72 7.14 -2.79 -8.08
C SER A 72 6.98 -1.67 -7.09
N GLY A 73 8.02 -1.28 -6.35
CA GLY A 73 7.96 -0.11 -5.47
C GLY A 73 7.67 1.18 -6.23
N ALA A 74 8.38 1.43 -7.33
CA ALA A 74 8.12 2.59 -8.19
C ALA A 74 6.77 2.48 -8.87
N ARG A 75 6.38 1.27 -9.34
CA ARG A 75 5.10 1.03 -9.99
C ARG A 75 3.93 1.44 -9.12
N ILE A 76 3.87 0.99 -7.85
CA ILE A 76 2.75 1.33 -6.97
C ILE A 76 2.68 2.83 -6.67
N ILE A 77 3.82 3.52 -6.57
CA ILE A 77 3.85 4.97 -6.36
C ILE A 77 3.31 5.70 -7.60
N VAL A 78 3.74 5.32 -8.80
CA VAL A 78 3.25 5.92 -10.06
C VAL A 78 1.73 5.68 -10.21
N THR A 79 1.25 4.49 -9.91
CA THR A 79 -0.18 4.18 -9.91
C THR A 79 -0.92 5.08 -8.92
N LEU A 80 -0.43 5.18 -7.68
CA LEU A 80 -1.06 5.98 -6.63
C LEU A 80 -1.16 7.47 -6.99
N ILE A 81 -0.09 8.05 -7.58
CA ILE A 81 -0.11 9.44 -8.06
C ILE A 81 -1.24 9.65 -9.08
N ASN A 82 -1.39 8.72 -10.02
CA ASN A 82 -2.47 8.80 -11.01
C ASN A 82 -3.85 8.59 -10.40
N VAL A 83 -4.00 7.67 -9.44
CA VAL A 83 -5.25 7.46 -8.70
C VAL A 83 -5.68 8.73 -7.98
N LEU A 84 -4.77 9.40 -7.28
CA LEU A 84 -5.05 10.65 -6.60
C LEU A 84 -5.50 11.74 -7.58
N ALA A 85 -4.82 11.86 -8.73
CA ALA A 85 -5.18 12.84 -9.76
C ALA A 85 -6.56 12.56 -10.37
N GLN A 86 -6.84 11.30 -10.74
CA GLN A 86 -8.11 10.89 -11.35
C GLN A 86 -9.32 11.11 -10.44
N ASN A 87 -9.14 10.96 -9.14
CA ASN A 87 -10.21 11.07 -8.15
C ASN A 87 -10.25 12.44 -7.44
N ASN A 88 -9.41 13.40 -7.87
CA ASN A 88 -9.24 14.70 -7.20
C ASN A 88 -9.00 14.54 -5.69
N ALA A 89 -8.28 13.49 -5.32
CA ALA A 89 -7.93 13.15 -3.96
C ALA A 89 -6.56 13.74 -3.58
N LYS A 90 -6.26 13.79 -2.28
CA LYS A 90 -5.10 14.50 -1.76
C LYS A 90 -4.05 13.58 -1.15
N ILE A 91 -4.45 12.70 -0.25
CA ILE A 91 -3.54 11.87 0.53
C ILE A 91 -3.58 10.42 0.03
N GLY A 92 -2.42 9.90 -0.33
CA GLY A 92 -2.26 8.51 -0.70
C GLY A 92 -1.18 7.81 0.12
N ALA A 93 -1.35 6.50 0.32
CA ALA A 93 -0.37 5.70 1.01
C ALA A 93 -0.09 4.41 0.23
N ALA A 94 1.19 4.07 0.07
CA ALA A 94 1.61 2.85 -0.59
C ALA A 94 2.47 2.00 0.32
N ALA A 95 2.32 0.67 0.22
CA ALA A 95 3.14 -0.27 0.97
C ALA A 95 3.45 -1.53 0.16
N ILE A 96 4.64 -2.06 0.37
CA ILE A 96 5.14 -3.28 -0.28
C ILE A 96 5.84 -4.15 0.76
N CYS A 97 5.48 -5.43 0.79
CA CYS A 97 6.15 -6.43 1.62
C CYS A 97 7.42 -6.96 0.95
N ASN A 98 8.27 -7.60 1.72
CA ASN A 98 9.40 -8.39 1.22
C ASN A 98 9.49 -9.75 1.92
N GLY A 99 10.17 -10.71 1.28
CA GLY A 99 10.22 -12.11 1.72
C GLY A 99 10.94 -12.35 3.06
N GLY A 100 11.66 -11.36 3.59
CA GLY A 100 12.33 -11.43 4.89
C GLY A 100 11.45 -11.03 6.08
N GLY A 101 10.14 -10.85 5.88
CA GLY A 101 9.21 -10.40 6.92
C GLY A 101 9.17 -8.89 7.11
N GLY A 102 9.82 -8.13 6.23
CA GLY A 102 9.79 -6.69 6.24
C GLY A 102 8.72 -6.10 5.33
N ALA A 103 8.57 -4.78 5.41
CA ALA A 103 7.81 -3.98 4.45
C ALA A 103 8.36 -2.56 4.41
N SER A 104 8.15 -1.91 3.27
CA SER A 104 8.35 -0.46 3.10
C SER A 104 7.02 0.22 2.87
N ALA A 105 6.86 1.43 3.39
CA ALA A 105 5.68 2.25 3.17
C ALA A 105 6.05 3.70 2.93
N ILE A 106 5.23 4.38 2.14
CA ILE A 106 5.35 5.81 1.85
C ILE A 106 3.97 6.46 1.89
N VAL A 107 3.92 7.69 2.35
CA VAL A 107 2.74 8.57 2.26
C VAL A 107 3.07 9.68 1.29
N ILE A 108 2.16 10.01 0.41
CA ILE A 108 2.28 11.10 -0.57
C ILE A 108 1.09 12.04 -0.46
N GLU A 109 1.35 13.32 -0.69
CA GLU A 109 0.34 14.35 -0.78
C GLU A 109 0.40 14.96 -2.19
N ARG A 110 -0.76 15.07 -2.83
CA ARG A 110 -0.90 15.77 -4.10
C ARG A 110 -0.97 17.28 -3.85
N ALA A 111 -0.11 18.02 -4.50
CA ALA A 111 -0.13 19.48 -4.48
C ALA A 111 -1.36 20.08 -5.19
#